data_75096eba4ceb17e12c854b247f45cbcf
#
_entry.id   75096eba4ceb17e12c854b247f45cbcf
#
_cell.length_a   1.000
_cell.length_b   1.000
_cell.length_c   1.000
_cell.angle_alpha   90.00
_cell.angle_beta   90.00
_cell.angle_gamma   90.00
#
_symmetry.space_group_name_H-M   'P 1'
#
loop_
_entity.id
_entity.type
_entity.pdbx_description
1 polymer ?
#
loop_
_entity_poly.entity_id
_entity_poly.type
_entity_poly.pdbx_seq_one_letter_code
_entity_poly.pdbx_strand_id
1 'polypeptide(L)'
;MRTTTFIAALLLLAGAGNLLSADRFTVEKTDDGAIVKLDGKLFTRYQKLFQNKPILHPIIGPTGKEMTRPLGEGDHVHHSSFWFTHGDVNGTDFWHKGGQIKHKSFVEAKG
;
A
#
# COMPACT_ATOMS: atom_id res chain seq x y z
N MET A 1 -28.63 55.17 43.77
CA MET A 1 -27.53 54.67 42.92
C MET A 1 -27.77 53.21 42.59
N ARG A 2 -28.11 52.90 41.38
CA ARG A 2 -28.33 51.51 40.94
C ARG A 2 -27.13 51.08 40.09
N THR A 3 -26.39 50.17 40.60
CA THR A 3 -25.22 49.63 39.94
C THR A 3 -25.66 48.49 38.98
N THR A 4 -25.54 48.71 37.70
CA THR A 4 -25.89 47.73 36.66
C THR A 4 -24.66 46.90 36.35
N THR A 5 -24.67 45.63 36.75
CA THR A 5 -23.60 44.67 36.46
C THR A 5 -23.83 44.08 35.06
N PHE A 6 -22.96 44.38 34.10
CA PHE A 6 -22.93 43.71 32.79
C PHE A 6 -22.23 42.38 32.90
N ILE A 7 -22.97 41.29 32.69
CA ILE A 7 -22.41 39.95 32.53
C ILE A 7 -22.08 39.77 31.05
N ALA A 8 -20.80 39.78 30.74
CA ALA A 8 -20.32 39.44 29.42
C ALA A 8 -20.34 37.92 29.23
N ALA A 9 -21.28 37.43 28.46
CA ALA A 9 -21.34 36.02 28.03
C ALA A 9 -20.29 35.78 26.96
N LEU A 10 -19.19 35.08 27.30
CA LEU A 10 -18.18 34.63 26.36
C LEU A 10 -18.67 33.37 25.63
N LEU A 11 -19.17 33.54 24.42
CA LEU A 11 -19.50 32.42 23.52
C LEU A 11 -18.19 31.77 23.04
N LEU A 12 -17.84 30.63 23.60
CA LEU A 12 -16.85 29.73 23.00
C LEU A 12 -17.49 29.09 21.77
N LEU A 13 -17.15 29.57 20.57
CA LEU A 13 -17.35 28.84 19.34
C LEU A 13 -16.35 27.66 19.36
N ALA A 14 -16.81 26.48 19.75
CA ALA A 14 -16.13 25.24 19.48
C ALA A 14 -16.19 25.02 17.96
N GLY A 15 -15.15 25.43 17.26
CA GLY A 15 -14.96 25.07 15.86
C GLY A 15 -14.83 23.57 15.78
N ALA A 16 -15.90 22.90 15.33
CA ALA A 16 -15.80 21.51 14.87
C ALA A 16 -14.92 21.52 13.62
N GLY A 17 -13.59 21.44 13.82
CA GLY A 17 -12.69 21.13 12.74
C GLY A 17 -13.11 19.78 12.18
N ASN A 18 -13.58 19.76 10.93
CA ASN A 18 -13.65 18.53 10.16
C ASN A 18 -12.25 17.95 10.16
N LEU A 19 -12.01 16.95 11.00
CA LEU A 19 -10.91 16.04 10.86
C LEU A 19 -11.16 15.32 9.53
N LEU A 20 -10.65 15.88 8.44
CA LEU A 20 -10.50 15.15 7.19
C LEU A 20 -9.72 13.90 7.59
N SER A 21 -10.40 12.76 7.56
CA SER A 21 -9.74 11.47 7.73
C SER A 21 -8.72 11.39 6.62
N ALA A 22 -7.45 11.61 6.96
CA ALA A 22 -6.38 11.35 6.02
C ALA A 22 -6.50 9.88 5.62
N ASP A 23 -6.46 9.61 4.32
CA ASP A 23 -6.54 8.24 3.82
C ASP A 23 -5.46 7.43 4.54
N ARG A 24 -5.86 6.34 5.18
CA ARG A 24 -4.93 5.48 5.93
C ARG A 24 -3.90 4.85 5.01
N PHE A 25 -4.29 4.59 3.77
CA PHE A 25 -3.39 4.11 2.73
C PHE A 25 -2.93 5.27 1.86
N THR A 26 -1.63 5.29 1.58
CA THR A 26 -1.04 6.19 0.59
C THR A 26 -0.24 5.38 -0.41
N VAL A 27 -0.24 5.82 -1.67
CA VAL A 27 0.47 5.17 -2.76
C VAL A 27 1.40 6.17 -3.42
N GLU A 28 2.68 5.85 -3.47
CA GLU A 28 3.73 6.64 -4.09
C GLU A 28 4.31 5.87 -5.27
N LYS A 29 4.20 6.40 -6.49
CA LYS A 29 4.79 5.78 -7.68
C LYS A 29 6.30 5.98 -7.68
N THR A 30 7.02 4.94 -8.10
CA THR A 30 8.47 4.93 -8.28
C THR A 30 8.80 4.47 -9.70
N ASP A 31 10.05 4.60 -10.12
CA ASP A 31 10.49 4.17 -11.45
C ASP A 31 10.28 2.67 -11.68
N ASP A 32 10.48 1.86 -10.63
CA ASP A 32 10.38 0.41 -10.65
C ASP A 32 9.04 -0.13 -10.15
N GLY A 33 8.12 0.74 -9.68
CA GLY A 33 6.84 0.27 -9.16
C GLY A 33 6.03 1.29 -8.38
N ALA A 34 5.65 0.92 -7.16
CA ALA A 34 4.95 1.79 -6.22
C ALA A 34 5.18 1.35 -4.77
N ILE A 35 5.24 2.31 -3.87
CA ILE A 35 5.29 2.09 -2.42
C ILE A 35 3.90 2.33 -1.87
N VAL A 36 3.38 1.36 -1.11
CA VAL A 36 2.12 1.48 -0.39
C VAL A 36 2.40 1.58 1.10
N LYS A 37 1.90 2.64 1.72
CA LYS A 37 2.02 2.86 3.16
C LYS A 37 0.65 2.81 3.82
N LEU A 38 0.60 2.30 5.03
CA LEU A 38 -0.54 2.32 5.93
C LEU A 38 -0.18 3.17 7.15
N ASP A 39 -0.95 4.22 7.40
CA ASP A 39 -0.68 5.16 8.49
C ASP A 39 0.78 5.67 8.48
N GLY A 40 1.30 5.99 7.29
CA GLY A 40 2.67 6.48 7.06
C GLY A 40 3.77 5.41 7.12
N LYS A 41 3.47 4.18 7.48
CA LYS A 41 4.44 3.07 7.57
C LYS A 41 4.36 2.18 6.33
N LEU A 42 5.49 1.62 5.92
CA LEU A 42 5.50 0.67 4.80
C LEU A 42 4.52 -0.47 5.07
N PHE A 43 3.62 -0.70 4.11
CA PHE A 43 2.75 -1.87 4.07
C PHE A 43 3.24 -2.87 3.02
N THR A 44 3.47 -2.41 1.79
CA THR A 44 4.04 -3.24 0.73
C THR A 44 4.67 -2.39 -0.36
N ARG A 45 5.43 -3.04 -1.24
CA ARG A 45 5.92 -2.46 -2.50
C ARG A 45 5.40 -3.29 -3.67
N TYR A 46 4.82 -2.62 -4.64
CA TYR A 46 4.61 -3.18 -5.95
C TYR A 46 5.89 -3.04 -6.77
N GLN A 47 6.43 -4.13 -7.26
CA GLN A 47 7.58 -4.17 -8.15
C GLN A 47 7.07 -4.58 -9.55
N LYS A 48 7.35 -3.76 -10.57
CA LYS A 48 6.92 -4.01 -11.96
C LYS A 48 7.51 -5.30 -12.52
N LEU A 49 8.65 -5.71 -12.01
CA LEU A 49 9.34 -6.91 -12.47
C LEU A 49 10.21 -7.51 -11.35
N PHE A 50 9.94 -8.75 -11.02
CA PHE A 50 10.84 -9.64 -10.32
C PHE A 50 10.86 -10.97 -11.06
N GLN A 51 12.04 -11.40 -11.52
CA GLN A 51 12.19 -12.54 -12.44
C GLN A 51 11.38 -12.32 -13.73
N ASN A 52 10.19 -12.89 -13.86
CA ASN A 52 9.36 -12.81 -15.06
C ASN A 52 7.97 -12.20 -14.85
N LYS A 53 7.72 -11.57 -13.71
CA LYS A 53 6.38 -11.05 -13.37
C LYS A 53 6.41 -9.92 -12.34
N PRO A 54 5.35 -9.11 -12.27
CA PRO A 54 5.15 -8.18 -11.16
C PRO A 54 4.84 -8.91 -9.84
N ILE A 55 5.29 -8.33 -8.73
CA ILE A 55 5.04 -8.86 -7.37
C ILE A 55 4.69 -7.75 -6.39
N LEU A 56 4.10 -8.14 -5.25
CA LEU A 56 4.04 -7.32 -4.04
C LEU A 56 4.99 -7.92 -3.00
N HIS A 57 6.03 -7.17 -2.61
CA HIS A 57 7.02 -7.58 -1.61
C HIS A 57 7.77 -6.38 -1.02
N PRO A 58 8.03 -6.35 0.31
CA PRO A 58 7.49 -7.25 1.33
C PRO A 58 6.00 -6.99 1.58
N ILE A 59 5.33 -7.86 2.34
CA ILE A 59 4.03 -7.57 2.94
C ILE A 59 4.24 -7.48 4.45
N ILE A 60 3.96 -6.33 5.03
CA ILE A 60 4.14 -6.07 6.45
C ILE A 60 2.82 -6.29 7.19
N GLY A 61 2.85 -7.15 8.18
CA GLY A 61 1.68 -7.48 8.99
C GLY A 61 1.37 -6.42 10.06
N PRO A 62 0.27 -6.59 10.80
CA PRO A 62 -0.21 -5.60 11.77
C PRO A 62 0.75 -5.37 12.93
N THR A 63 1.64 -6.30 13.22
CA THR A 63 2.67 -6.18 14.26
C THR A 63 3.95 -5.51 13.77
N GLY A 64 3.99 -5.05 12.49
CA GLY A 64 5.18 -4.49 11.86
C GLY A 64 6.19 -5.53 11.37
N LYS A 65 5.89 -6.81 11.48
CA LYS A 65 6.75 -7.90 11.00
C LYS A 65 6.44 -8.22 9.55
N GLU A 66 7.47 -8.58 8.81
CA GLU A 66 7.32 -9.10 7.46
C GLU A 66 6.62 -10.48 7.50
N MET A 67 5.57 -10.61 6.67
CA MET A 67 4.75 -11.82 6.56
C MET A 67 5.18 -12.70 5.39
N THR A 68 6.00 -12.16 4.51
CA THR A 68 6.49 -12.84 3.31
C THR A 68 7.90 -13.36 3.51
N ARG A 69 8.21 -14.48 2.86
CA ARG A 69 9.57 -15.03 2.89
C ARG A 69 10.52 -14.17 2.04
N PRO A 70 11.83 -14.21 2.30
CA PRO A 70 12.82 -13.57 1.45
C PRO A 70 12.72 -14.02 -0.02
N LEU A 71 12.95 -13.10 -0.94
CA LEU A 71 12.86 -13.37 -2.37
C LEU A 71 14.03 -14.22 -2.85
N GLY A 72 13.71 -15.27 -3.63
CA GLY A 72 14.73 -16.09 -4.28
C GLY A 72 15.53 -17.01 -3.34
N GLU A 73 15.07 -17.19 -2.11
CA GLU A 73 15.70 -18.03 -1.11
C GLU A 73 14.92 -19.32 -0.82
N GLY A 74 15.63 -20.32 -0.30
CA GLY A 74 15.08 -21.59 0.14
C GLY A 74 14.81 -22.57 -1.00
N ASP A 75 13.96 -23.53 -0.73
CA ASP A 75 13.64 -24.67 -1.60
C ASP A 75 12.74 -24.32 -2.79
N HIS A 76 12.01 -23.21 -2.69
CA HIS A 76 11.05 -22.75 -3.70
C HIS A 76 11.40 -21.33 -4.16
N VAL A 77 12.52 -21.19 -4.88
CA VAL A 77 13.04 -19.90 -5.36
C VAL A 77 12.08 -19.14 -6.29
N HIS A 78 11.07 -19.83 -6.87
CA HIS A 78 10.03 -19.23 -7.68
C HIS A 78 8.87 -18.65 -6.87
N HIS A 79 8.78 -18.93 -5.58
CA HIS A 79 7.79 -18.31 -4.70
C HIS A 79 8.20 -16.87 -4.38
N SER A 80 7.52 -15.93 -5.01
CA SER A 80 7.91 -14.52 -5.03
C SER A 80 6.92 -13.64 -4.27
N SER A 81 6.61 -14.01 -3.02
CA SER A 81 5.69 -13.26 -2.17
C SER A 81 4.24 -13.32 -2.69
N PHE A 82 3.64 -12.19 -3.02
CA PHE A 82 2.29 -12.13 -3.56
C PHE A 82 2.36 -11.74 -5.05
N TRP A 83 1.91 -12.64 -5.92
CA TRP A 83 1.91 -12.42 -7.39
C TRP A 83 0.69 -13.04 -8.06
N PHE A 84 0.37 -12.54 -9.23
CA PHE A 84 -0.61 -13.17 -10.12
C PHE A 84 0.10 -14.11 -11.09
N THR A 85 -0.40 -15.34 -11.23
CA THR A 85 0.19 -16.32 -12.14
C THR A 85 -0.75 -17.49 -12.42
N HIS A 86 -0.39 -18.31 -13.43
CA HIS A 86 -1.07 -19.56 -13.75
C HIS A 86 -0.07 -20.54 -14.37
N GLY A 87 -0.20 -21.84 -14.07
CA GLY A 87 0.74 -22.86 -14.53
C GLY A 87 0.71 -23.13 -16.03
N ASP A 88 -0.46 -23.04 -16.66
CA ASP A 88 -0.59 -23.25 -18.11
C ASP A 88 -1.66 -22.32 -18.69
N VAL A 89 -1.23 -21.49 -19.64
CA VAL A 89 -2.10 -20.67 -20.47
C VAL A 89 -1.72 -20.91 -21.92
N ASN A 90 -2.54 -21.68 -22.64
CA ASN A 90 -2.28 -22.05 -24.04
C ASN A 90 -0.89 -22.68 -24.26
N GLY A 91 -0.49 -23.58 -23.37
CA GLY A 91 0.82 -24.25 -23.43
C GLY A 91 1.99 -23.44 -22.88
N THR A 92 1.74 -22.28 -22.31
CA THR A 92 2.80 -21.46 -21.70
C THR A 92 2.67 -21.43 -20.18
N ASP A 93 3.74 -21.81 -19.49
CA ASP A 93 3.83 -21.80 -18.03
C ASP A 93 4.25 -20.41 -17.51
N PHE A 94 3.30 -19.70 -16.88
CA PHE A 94 3.55 -18.42 -16.22
C PHE A 94 3.88 -18.57 -14.74
N TRP A 95 3.72 -19.77 -14.19
CA TRP A 95 4.04 -20.05 -12.77
C TRP A 95 5.54 -20.02 -12.54
N HIS A 96 6.32 -20.74 -13.34
CA HIS A 96 7.76 -20.81 -13.24
C HIS A 96 8.43 -19.72 -14.10
N LYS A 97 9.00 -20.08 -15.24
CA LYS A 97 9.79 -19.17 -16.08
C LYS A 97 9.43 -19.19 -17.57
N GLY A 98 8.41 -19.96 -17.95
CA GLY A 98 8.06 -20.13 -19.36
C GLY A 98 7.45 -18.89 -20.01
N GLY A 99 6.59 -18.19 -19.29
CA GLY A 99 5.93 -16.96 -19.72
C GLY A 99 6.39 -15.73 -18.95
N GLN A 100 6.08 -14.56 -19.50
CA GLN A 100 6.33 -13.28 -18.82
C GLN A 100 5.05 -12.47 -18.67
N ILE A 101 4.77 -12.01 -17.44
CA ILE A 101 3.70 -11.07 -17.16
C ILE A 101 4.31 -9.68 -17.07
N LYS A 102 3.87 -8.76 -17.92
CA LYS A 102 4.44 -7.41 -18.01
C LYS A 102 3.49 -6.36 -17.44
N HIS A 103 4.03 -5.51 -16.60
CA HIS A 103 3.37 -4.25 -16.24
C HIS A 103 3.21 -3.40 -17.52
N LYS A 104 2.00 -2.92 -17.79
CA LYS A 104 1.72 -2.01 -18.89
C LYS A 104 1.73 -0.55 -18.43
N SER A 105 0.82 -0.24 -17.52
CA SER A 105 0.67 1.11 -16.96
C SER A 105 -0.11 1.06 -15.67
N PHE A 106 0.01 2.10 -14.87
CA PHE A 106 -0.94 2.36 -13.79
C PHE A 106 -2.19 2.99 -14.38
N VAL A 107 -3.35 2.39 -14.16
CA VAL A 107 -4.65 3.04 -14.45
C VAL A 107 -4.91 4.09 -13.38
N GLU A 108 -4.77 3.69 -12.12
CA GLU A 108 -4.84 4.56 -10.96
C GLU A 108 -3.89 4.04 -9.87
N ALA A 109 -3.21 4.95 -9.18
CA ALA A 109 -2.38 4.61 -8.03
C ALA A 109 -2.50 5.76 -7.02
N LYS A 110 -3.52 5.67 -6.20
CA LYS A 110 -3.81 6.58 -5.09
C LYS A 110 -4.35 5.78 -3.90
N GLY A 111 -4.26 6.33 -2.75
CA GLY A 111 -4.86 5.87 -1.50
C GLY A 111 -5.69 6.98 -0.88
#